data_bd1c8f6027a8ea93c9f02c7198c75658
#
_entry.id   bd1c8f6027a8ea93c9f02c7198c75658
#
_cell.length_a   1.000
_cell.length_b   1.000
_cell.length_c   1.000
_cell.angle_alpha   90.00
_cell.angle_beta   90.00
_cell.angle_gamma   90.00
#
_symmetry.space_group_name_H-M   'P 1'
#
loop_
_entity.id
_entity.type
_entity.pdbx_description
1 polymer ?
#
loop_
_entity_poly.entity_id
_entity_poly.type
_entity_poly.pdbx_seq_one_letter_code
_entity_poly.pdbx_strand_id
1 'polypeptide(L)'
;MRRAIFPGSFDPLTNGHLDVIKRSLPLFDEIIIAVLNNPDKKPMFSVEERCAMIREILPTLKNGNCTLIVDSFSGLTAEFAKAKGATAIVRGIRAVSDYEYELRMALMNRKLEPTIETVFLMAAEEYSYVSSDLMKQVFRLGGRVDGLVPELVEAKMHEKLGK
;
A
#
# COMPACT_ATOMS: atom_id res chain seq x y z
N MET A 1 5.46 -3.56 21.81
CA MET A 1 4.53 -3.63 20.65
C MET A 1 5.31 -3.28 19.39
N ARG A 2 5.40 -4.22 18.43
CA ARG A 2 6.07 -4.03 17.14
C ARG A 2 5.07 -3.40 16.16
N ARG A 3 5.11 -2.09 16.03
CA ARG A 3 4.24 -1.34 15.12
C ARG A 3 4.97 -0.97 13.85
N ALA A 4 4.33 -1.18 12.71
CA ALA A 4 4.81 -0.75 11.41
C ALA A 4 3.79 0.13 10.68
N ILE A 5 4.26 0.93 9.73
CA ILE A 5 3.40 1.53 8.71
C ILE A 5 3.65 0.85 7.36
N PHE A 6 2.62 0.72 6.57
CA PHE A 6 2.70 0.33 5.16
C PHE A 6 2.18 1.50 4.31
N PRO A 7 3.06 2.40 3.86
CA PRO A 7 2.68 3.59 3.13
C PRO A 7 2.53 3.32 1.64
N GLY A 8 1.54 3.96 1.03
CA GLY A 8 1.31 3.90 -0.40
C GLY A 8 0.16 4.81 -0.83
N SER A 9 0.08 5.05 -2.13
CA SER A 9 -1.07 5.79 -2.70
C SER A 9 -2.33 4.93 -2.71
N PHE A 10 -2.21 3.62 -2.95
CA PHE A 10 -3.33 2.66 -3.05
C PHE A 10 -4.44 3.16 -3.98
N ASP A 11 -4.10 3.60 -5.15
CA ASP A 11 -4.97 4.21 -6.14
C ASP A 11 -4.99 3.44 -7.48
N PRO A 12 -5.63 2.26 -7.49
CA PRO A 12 -6.30 1.58 -6.37
C PRO A 12 -5.39 0.62 -5.58
N LEU A 13 -5.93 0.06 -4.51
CA LEU A 13 -5.37 -1.13 -3.83
C LEU A 13 -5.36 -2.31 -4.79
N THR A 14 -4.25 -3.06 -4.84
CA THR A 14 -4.09 -4.25 -5.68
C THR A 14 -3.90 -5.51 -4.84
N ASN A 15 -4.04 -6.68 -5.47
CA ASN A 15 -3.75 -7.95 -4.81
C ASN A 15 -2.26 -8.09 -4.44
N GLY A 16 -1.37 -7.40 -5.15
CA GLY A 16 0.04 -7.29 -4.76
C GLY A 16 0.23 -6.55 -3.43
N HIS A 17 -0.51 -5.48 -3.19
CA HIS A 17 -0.51 -4.81 -1.89
C HIS A 17 -1.04 -5.73 -0.79
N LEU A 18 -2.13 -6.45 -1.04
CA LEU A 18 -2.70 -7.40 -0.06
C LEU A 18 -1.74 -8.54 0.25
N ASP A 19 -0.98 -9.03 -0.73
CA ASP A 19 0.05 -10.04 -0.51
C ASP A 19 1.12 -9.55 0.47
N VAL A 20 1.64 -8.33 0.26
CA VAL A 20 2.62 -7.72 1.18
C VAL A 20 2.02 -7.54 2.59
N ILE A 21 0.77 -7.07 2.70
CA ILE A 21 0.09 -6.95 3.99
C ILE A 21 0.01 -8.32 4.68
N LYS A 22 -0.48 -9.36 3.99
CA LYS A 22 -0.58 -10.72 4.55
C LYS A 22 0.75 -11.25 5.07
N ARG A 23 1.83 -11.05 4.31
CA ARG A 23 3.18 -11.49 4.69
C ARG A 23 3.76 -10.69 5.85
N SER A 24 3.27 -9.46 6.06
CA SER A 24 3.69 -8.61 7.18
C SER A 24 3.04 -9.01 8.51
N LEU A 25 1.84 -9.63 8.48
CA LEU A 25 1.06 -9.94 9.68
C LEU A 25 1.84 -10.70 10.77
N PRO A 26 2.64 -11.74 10.46
CA PRO A 26 3.38 -12.47 11.48
C PRO A 26 4.58 -11.70 12.05
N LEU A 27 4.98 -10.60 11.43
CA LEU A 27 6.15 -9.82 11.82
C LEU A 27 5.84 -8.73 12.83
N PHE A 28 4.58 -8.24 12.85
CA PHE A 28 4.17 -7.08 13.63
C PHE A 28 2.93 -7.35 14.48
N ASP A 29 2.81 -6.61 15.56
CA ASP A 29 1.63 -6.64 16.43
C ASP A 29 0.55 -5.68 15.91
N GLU A 30 0.99 -4.61 15.19
CA GLU A 30 0.10 -3.64 14.57
C GLU A 30 0.72 -3.12 13.26
N ILE A 31 -0.12 -3.00 12.22
CA ILE A 31 0.26 -2.40 10.94
C ILE A 31 -0.74 -1.31 10.58
N ILE A 32 -0.23 -0.11 10.34
CA ILE A 32 -1.03 1.01 9.85
C ILE A 32 -0.88 1.07 8.33
N ILE A 33 -1.96 0.83 7.60
CA ILE A 33 -2.01 1.04 6.16
C ILE A 33 -2.17 2.55 5.95
N ALA A 34 -1.07 3.19 5.54
CA ALA A 34 -0.94 4.64 5.50
C ALA A 34 -1.17 5.17 4.07
N VAL A 35 -2.36 5.68 3.82
CA VAL A 35 -2.76 6.20 2.50
C VAL A 35 -2.16 7.59 2.30
N LEU A 36 -1.23 7.70 1.34
CA LEU A 36 -0.59 8.97 1.02
C LEU A 36 -1.54 9.86 0.22
N ASN A 37 -1.74 11.06 0.72
CA ASN A 37 -2.37 12.16 -0.01
C ASN A 37 -1.28 12.97 -0.71
N ASN A 38 -1.16 12.81 -2.04
CA ASN A 38 -0.27 13.62 -2.85
C ASN A 38 -1.11 14.62 -3.67
N PRO A 39 -1.11 15.91 -3.31
CA PRO A 39 -1.93 16.93 -3.98
C PRO A 39 -1.51 17.18 -5.44
N ASP A 40 -0.27 16.87 -5.81
CA ASP A 40 0.27 17.08 -7.15
C ASP A 40 -0.15 16.00 -8.17
N LYS A 41 -0.73 14.91 -7.69
CA LYS A 41 -1.24 13.82 -8.54
C LYS A 41 -2.76 13.93 -8.69
N LYS A 42 -3.26 13.61 -9.88
CA LYS A 42 -4.70 13.40 -10.13
C LYS A 42 -5.03 11.93 -9.93
N PRO A 43 -5.46 11.51 -8.74
CA PRO A 43 -5.79 10.13 -8.46
C PRO A 43 -7.12 9.74 -9.13
N MET A 44 -7.33 8.43 -9.33
CA MET A 44 -8.63 7.90 -9.76
C MET A 44 -9.65 7.98 -8.61
N PHE A 45 -9.22 7.69 -7.41
CA PHE A 45 -10.03 7.72 -6.19
C PHE A 45 -9.53 8.78 -5.21
N SER A 46 -10.44 9.47 -4.55
CA SER A 46 -10.08 10.39 -3.46
C SER A 46 -9.40 9.62 -2.30
N VAL A 47 -8.77 10.34 -1.37
CA VAL A 47 -8.19 9.72 -0.18
C VAL A 47 -9.24 8.98 0.63
N GLU A 48 -10.43 9.58 0.77
CA GLU A 48 -11.57 9.01 1.51
C GLU A 48 -12.06 7.73 0.85
N GLU A 49 -12.21 7.72 -0.48
CA GLU A 49 -12.61 6.53 -1.24
C GLU A 49 -11.58 5.40 -1.08
N ARG A 50 -10.30 5.71 -1.17
CA ARG A 50 -9.21 4.71 -1.00
C ARG A 50 -9.21 4.13 0.41
N CYS A 51 -9.30 4.98 1.43
CA CYS A 51 -9.38 4.54 2.82
C CYS A 51 -10.64 3.68 3.07
N ALA A 52 -11.79 4.06 2.51
CA ALA A 52 -13.02 3.30 2.67
C ALA A 52 -12.92 1.90 2.07
N MET A 53 -12.43 1.78 0.82
CA MET A 53 -12.20 0.47 0.18
C MET A 53 -11.26 -0.40 0.99
N ILE A 54 -10.14 0.15 1.49
CA ILE A 54 -9.19 -0.60 2.28
C ILE A 54 -9.83 -1.08 3.58
N ARG A 55 -10.58 -0.24 4.30
CA ARG A 55 -11.27 -0.62 5.54
C ARG A 55 -12.30 -1.75 5.32
N GLU A 56 -12.95 -1.77 4.17
CA GLU A 56 -13.91 -2.82 3.83
C GLU A 56 -13.21 -4.15 3.47
N ILE A 57 -12.02 -4.09 2.87
CA ILE A 57 -11.29 -5.28 2.43
C ILE A 57 -10.49 -5.92 3.57
N LEU A 58 -9.85 -5.13 4.44
CA LEU A 58 -8.95 -5.66 5.47
C LEU A 58 -9.56 -6.73 6.38
N PRO A 59 -10.85 -6.65 6.79
CA PRO A 59 -11.47 -7.69 7.62
C PRO A 59 -11.56 -9.06 6.94
N THR A 60 -11.43 -9.13 5.62
CA THR A 60 -11.39 -10.41 4.88
C THR A 60 -10.05 -11.14 5.07
N LEU A 61 -9.02 -10.45 5.55
CA LEU A 61 -7.72 -11.04 5.82
C LEU A 61 -7.76 -11.75 7.18
N LYS A 62 -7.23 -12.98 7.21
CA LYS A 62 -6.98 -13.68 8.48
C LYS A 62 -5.70 -13.09 9.10
N ASN A 63 -5.86 -12.16 10.02
CA ASN A 63 -4.76 -11.37 10.57
C ASN A 63 -4.18 -11.89 11.90
N GLY A 64 -4.66 -13.05 12.39
CA GLY A 64 -4.15 -13.63 13.63
C GLY A 64 -4.28 -12.64 14.80
N ASN A 65 -3.13 -12.31 15.43
CA ASN A 65 -3.06 -11.34 16.53
C ASN A 65 -2.61 -9.94 16.09
N CYS A 66 -2.39 -9.72 14.79
CA CYS A 66 -1.96 -8.42 14.27
C CYS A 66 -3.16 -7.48 14.08
N THR A 67 -3.09 -6.30 14.63
CA THR A 67 -4.10 -5.25 14.44
C THR A 67 -3.82 -4.50 13.14
N LEU A 68 -4.85 -4.34 12.30
CA LEU A 68 -4.78 -3.55 11.06
C LEU A 68 -5.55 -2.25 11.23
N ILE A 69 -4.89 -1.13 10.95
CA ILE A 69 -5.47 0.22 11.02
C ILE A 69 -5.32 0.88 9.66
N VAL A 70 -6.30 1.65 9.23
CA VAL A 70 -6.23 2.48 8.02
C VAL A 70 -6.21 3.95 8.43
N ASP A 71 -5.19 4.64 7.99
CA ASP A 71 -5.04 6.08 8.21
C ASP A 71 -4.53 6.77 6.94
N SER A 72 -4.62 8.07 6.87
CA SER A 72 -4.12 8.86 5.76
C SER A 72 -3.14 9.91 6.23
N PHE A 73 -2.22 10.30 5.37
CA PHE A 73 -1.24 11.33 5.69
C PHE A 73 -0.81 12.13 4.47
N SER A 74 -0.27 13.31 4.73
CA SER A 74 0.43 14.16 3.77
C SER A 74 1.83 14.45 4.32
N GLY A 75 2.79 14.69 3.44
CA GLY A 75 4.15 15.00 3.82
C GLY A 75 5.08 13.79 3.92
N LEU A 76 6.06 13.85 4.81
CA LEU A 76 7.13 12.86 4.87
C LEU A 76 6.71 11.57 5.58
N THR A 77 7.00 10.46 4.94
CA THR A 77 6.71 9.12 5.48
C THR A 77 7.39 8.88 6.83
N ALA A 78 8.64 9.30 6.98
CA ALA A 78 9.39 9.14 8.23
C ALA A 78 8.75 9.92 9.40
N GLU A 79 8.30 11.14 9.16
CA GLU A 79 7.62 11.97 10.17
C GLU A 79 6.28 11.34 10.59
N PHE A 80 5.50 10.86 9.63
CA PHE A 80 4.26 10.16 9.93
C PHE A 80 4.51 8.89 10.74
N ALA A 81 5.50 8.07 10.35
CA ALA A 81 5.87 6.87 11.08
C ALA A 81 6.25 7.19 12.54
N LYS A 82 7.07 8.22 12.75
CA LYS A 82 7.44 8.71 14.09
C LYS A 82 6.22 9.14 14.90
N ALA A 83 5.36 9.97 14.31
CA ALA A 83 4.15 10.47 14.97
C ALA A 83 3.20 9.34 15.39
N LYS A 84 3.19 8.22 14.64
CA LYS A 84 2.42 7.01 14.98
C LYS A 84 3.14 6.06 15.93
N GLY A 85 4.37 6.36 16.33
CA GLY A 85 5.17 5.47 17.18
C GLY A 85 5.53 4.14 16.48
N ALA A 86 5.63 4.16 15.16
CA ALA A 86 6.08 3.00 14.39
C ALA A 86 7.60 2.88 14.43
N THR A 87 8.08 1.64 14.48
CA THR A 87 9.52 1.32 14.44
C THR A 87 9.97 0.82 13.08
N ALA A 88 9.02 0.55 12.18
CA ALA A 88 9.31 0.04 10.85
C ALA A 88 8.39 0.63 9.78
N ILE A 89 8.96 0.78 8.58
CA ILE A 89 8.23 1.06 7.33
C ILE A 89 8.30 -0.21 6.48
N VAL A 90 7.16 -0.80 6.16
CA VAL A 90 7.08 -1.96 5.26
C VAL A 90 6.97 -1.49 3.82
N ARG A 91 7.75 -2.10 2.92
CA ARG A 91 7.70 -1.86 1.49
C ARG A 91 7.74 -3.17 0.72
N GLY A 92 6.98 -3.26 -0.38
CA GLY A 92 7.06 -4.37 -1.32
C GLY A 92 8.05 -4.08 -2.44
N ILE A 93 8.86 -5.08 -2.82
CA ILE A 93 9.73 -5.01 -3.99
C ILE A 93 9.24 -6.03 -5.01
N ARG A 94 9.04 -5.60 -6.26
CA ARG A 94 8.53 -6.41 -7.37
C ARG A 94 9.62 -6.73 -8.39
N ALA A 95 10.47 -5.75 -8.71
CA ALA A 95 11.49 -5.86 -9.74
C ALA A 95 12.76 -5.10 -9.35
N VAL A 96 13.84 -5.33 -10.09
CA VAL A 96 15.12 -4.64 -9.87
C VAL A 96 14.99 -3.11 -9.95
N SER A 97 14.13 -2.63 -10.86
CA SER A 97 13.86 -1.19 -10.99
C SER A 97 13.20 -0.57 -9.76
N ASP A 98 12.36 -1.33 -9.03
CA ASP A 98 11.80 -0.88 -7.76
C ASP A 98 12.90 -0.75 -6.70
N TYR A 99 13.88 -1.66 -6.69
CA TYR A 99 14.92 -1.72 -5.67
C TYR A 99 15.73 -0.44 -5.56
N GLU A 100 16.17 0.14 -6.66
CA GLU A 100 16.97 1.37 -6.64
C GLU A 100 16.22 2.55 -6.04
N TYR A 101 14.95 2.71 -6.41
CA TYR A 101 14.11 3.76 -5.85
C TYR A 101 13.84 3.52 -4.36
N GLU A 102 13.45 2.31 -3.99
CA GLU A 102 13.13 1.93 -2.63
C GLU A 102 14.36 2.02 -1.71
N LEU A 103 15.55 1.66 -2.20
CA LEU A 103 16.80 1.82 -1.45
C LEU A 103 17.06 3.29 -1.14
N ARG A 104 16.96 4.17 -2.13
CA ARG A 104 17.16 5.63 -1.93
C ARG A 104 16.17 6.20 -0.92
N MET A 105 14.91 5.79 -1.01
CA MET A 105 13.87 6.21 -0.05
C MET A 105 14.14 5.69 1.36
N ALA A 106 14.56 4.44 1.50
CA ALA A 106 14.92 3.86 2.79
C ALA A 106 16.08 4.59 3.45
N LEU A 107 17.13 4.89 2.69
CA LEU A 107 18.29 5.64 3.19
C LEU A 107 17.89 7.08 3.60
N MET A 108 17.02 7.74 2.82
CA MET A 108 16.52 9.05 3.16
C MET A 108 15.65 9.02 4.43
N ASN A 109 14.73 8.07 4.54
CA ASN A 109 13.90 7.91 5.73
C ASN A 109 14.74 7.66 6.98
N ARG A 110 15.77 6.81 6.88
CA ARG A 110 16.73 6.58 7.99
C ARG A 110 17.51 7.85 8.35
N LYS A 111 17.88 8.69 7.37
CA LYS A 111 18.57 9.96 7.62
C LYS A 111 17.65 10.94 8.37
N LEU A 112 16.37 10.98 8.02
CA LEU A 112 15.38 11.86 8.64
C LEU A 112 14.97 11.37 10.04
N GLU A 113 14.82 10.06 10.20
CA GLU A 113 14.43 9.44 11.47
C GLU A 113 15.22 8.13 11.68
N PRO A 114 16.37 8.21 12.36
CA PRO A 114 17.28 7.06 12.53
C PRO A 114 16.70 5.88 13.33
N THR A 115 15.62 6.09 14.05
CA THR A 115 14.97 5.08 14.89
C THR A 115 14.00 4.19 14.12
N ILE A 116 13.72 4.52 12.85
CA ILE A 116 12.76 3.81 12.01
C ILE A 116 13.50 3.05 10.92
N GLU A 117 13.28 1.74 10.85
CA GLU A 117 13.90 0.88 9.86
C GLU A 117 12.94 0.57 8.69
N THR A 118 13.47 0.33 7.50
CA THR A 118 12.66 -0.11 6.36
C THR A 118 12.80 -1.62 6.18
N VAL A 119 11.65 -2.30 6.12
CA VAL A 119 11.56 -3.74 5.90
C VAL A 119 11.03 -3.99 4.50
N PHE A 120 11.83 -4.66 3.68
CA PHE A 120 11.44 -5.03 2.33
C PHE A 120 10.89 -6.45 2.28
N LEU A 121 9.73 -6.62 1.66
CA LEU A 121 9.13 -7.91 1.35
C LEU A 121 9.06 -8.10 -0.17
N MET A 122 9.52 -9.24 -0.63
CA MET A 122 9.43 -9.57 -2.05
C MET A 122 7.99 -9.89 -2.42
N ALA A 123 7.51 -9.30 -3.51
CA ALA A 123 6.21 -9.62 -4.06
C ALA A 123 6.15 -11.10 -4.49
N ALA A 124 4.99 -11.71 -4.35
CA ALA A 124 4.76 -13.02 -4.95
C ALA A 124 4.92 -12.94 -6.47
N GLU A 125 5.40 -14.02 -7.09
CA GLU A 125 5.69 -14.08 -8.52
C GLU A 125 4.48 -13.65 -9.36
N GLU A 126 3.30 -14.12 -9.00
CA GLU A 126 2.02 -13.81 -9.67
C GLU A 126 1.64 -12.32 -9.64
N TYR A 127 2.18 -11.53 -8.70
CA TYR A 127 1.94 -10.09 -8.57
C TYR A 127 3.17 -9.23 -8.91
N SER A 128 4.25 -9.83 -9.36
CA SER A 128 5.51 -9.12 -9.63
C SER A 128 5.40 -8.02 -10.67
N TYR A 129 4.44 -8.09 -11.58
CA TYR A 129 4.16 -7.11 -12.62
C TYR A 129 2.97 -6.18 -12.28
N VAL A 130 2.27 -6.41 -11.16
CA VAL A 130 1.07 -5.68 -10.80
C VAL A 130 1.41 -4.35 -10.14
N SER A 131 0.94 -3.25 -10.71
CA SER A 131 0.99 -1.92 -10.12
C SER A 131 -0.35 -1.21 -10.27
N SER A 132 -0.64 -0.25 -9.38
CA SER A 132 -1.86 0.55 -9.48
C SER A 132 -1.94 1.30 -10.81
N ASP A 133 -0.83 1.85 -11.30
CA ASP A 133 -0.80 2.59 -12.57
C ASP A 133 -1.06 1.68 -13.76
N LEU A 134 -0.46 0.49 -13.80
CA LEU A 134 -0.74 -0.49 -14.84
C LEU A 134 -2.20 -0.94 -14.81
N MET A 135 -2.76 -1.20 -13.62
CA MET A 135 -4.16 -1.61 -13.48
C MET A 135 -5.11 -0.53 -14.01
N LYS A 136 -4.86 0.73 -13.67
CA LYS A 136 -5.65 1.86 -14.20
C LYS A 136 -5.55 1.98 -15.73
N GLN A 137 -4.35 1.84 -16.27
CA GLN A 137 -4.11 1.92 -17.70
C GLN A 137 -4.84 0.81 -18.47
N VAL A 138 -4.67 -0.44 -18.05
CA VAL A 138 -5.32 -1.61 -18.66
C VAL A 138 -6.82 -1.46 -18.60
N PHE A 139 -7.36 -1.10 -17.43
CA PHE A 139 -8.80 -0.97 -17.21
C PHE A 139 -9.43 0.14 -18.07
N ARG A 140 -8.77 1.30 -18.21
CA ARG A 140 -9.23 2.41 -19.08
C ARG A 140 -9.33 2.01 -20.54
N LEU A 141 -8.45 1.14 -21.00
CA LEU A 141 -8.43 0.60 -22.36
C LEU A 141 -9.41 -0.58 -22.56
N GLY A 142 -10.21 -0.93 -21.54
CA GLY A 142 -11.18 -2.01 -21.62
C GLY A 142 -10.61 -3.40 -21.34
N GLY A 143 -9.36 -3.48 -20.85
CA GLY A 143 -8.72 -4.74 -20.45
C GLY A 143 -9.25 -5.25 -19.11
N ARG A 144 -9.06 -6.56 -18.87
CA ARG A 144 -9.48 -7.24 -17.65
C ARG A 144 -8.42 -7.08 -16.56
N VAL A 145 -8.85 -6.85 -15.33
CA VAL A 145 -8.01 -6.75 -14.12
C VAL A 145 -8.43 -7.72 -13.02
N ASP A 146 -9.37 -8.63 -13.33
CA ASP A 146 -9.84 -9.65 -12.42
C ASP A 146 -8.68 -10.53 -11.90
N GLY A 147 -8.69 -10.84 -10.61
CA GLY A 147 -7.60 -11.56 -9.94
C GLY A 147 -6.34 -10.72 -9.65
N LEU A 148 -6.23 -9.48 -10.16
CA LEU A 148 -5.10 -8.58 -9.95
C LEU A 148 -5.44 -7.45 -8.97
N VAL A 149 -6.72 -7.11 -8.89
CA VAL A 149 -7.29 -6.22 -7.87
C VAL A 149 -8.41 -6.95 -7.12
N PRO A 150 -8.73 -6.54 -5.88
CA PRO A 150 -9.90 -7.08 -5.19
C PRO A 150 -11.20 -6.80 -5.95
N GLU A 151 -12.19 -7.72 -5.87
CA GLU A 151 -13.49 -7.57 -6.55
C GLU A 151 -14.19 -6.25 -6.23
N LEU A 152 -14.15 -5.82 -4.97
CA LEU A 152 -14.69 -4.54 -4.55
C LEU A 152 -14.02 -3.37 -5.29
N VAL A 153 -12.71 -3.43 -5.45
CA VAL A 153 -11.94 -2.39 -6.16
C VAL A 153 -12.33 -2.36 -7.63
N GLU A 154 -12.43 -3.52 -8.27
CA GLU A 154 -12.86 -3.62 -9.67
C GLU A 154 -14.27 -3.04 -9.87
N ALA A 155 -15.21 -3.37 -8.98
CA ALA A 155 -16.58 -2.81 -9.01
C ALA A 155 -16.54 -1.28 -8.88
N LYS A 156 -15.73 -0.73 -7.98
CA LYS A 156 -15.57 0.73 -7.83
C LYS A 156 -14.90 1.39 -9.03
N MET A 157 -13.99 0.70 -9.70
CA MET A 157 -13.39 1.19 -10.96
C MET A 157 -14.45 1.27 -12.07
N HIS A 158 -15.36 0.28 -12.18
CA HIS A 158 -16.47 0.32 -13.11
C HIS A 158 -17.42 1.50 -12.82
N GLU A 159 -17.83 1.68 -11.57
CA GLU A 159 -18.65 2.82 -11.15
C GLU A 159 -18.00 4.16 -11.53
N LYS A 160 -16.69 4.30 -11.29
CA LYS A 160 -15.92 5.53 -11.51
C LYS A 160 -15.81 5.91 -12.98
N LEU A 161 -15.72 4.94 -13.88
CA LEU A 161 -15.59 5.17 -15.31
C LEU A 161 -16.94 5.09 -16.06
N GLY A 162 -18.05 4.84 -15.36
CA GLY A 162 -19.38 4.71 -15.97
C GLY A 162 -19.50 3.51 -16.92
N LYS A 163 -18.80 2.41 -16.63
CA LYS A 163 -18.78 1.19 -17.45
C LYS A 163 -19.53 0.07 -16.76
#